data_1eddeddd2c37ec46c5a9ea435dd1c5aa
#
_entry.id   1eddeddd2c37ec46c5a9ea435dd1c5aa
#
_cell.length_a   1.000
_cell.length_b   1.000
_cell.length_c   1.000
_cell.angle_alpha   90.00
_cell.angle_beta   90.00
_cell.angle_gamma   90.00
#
_symmetry.space_group_name_H-M   'P 1'
#
loop_
_entity.id
_entity.type
_entity.pdbx_description
1 polymer ?
#
loop_
_entity_poly.entity_id
_entity_poly.type
_entity_poly.pdbx_seq_one_letter_code
_entity_poly.pdbx_strand_id
1 'polypeptide(L)'
;CSSDLMILATCLSAPSELRAEAAIPVADAMANAFGSPVWGKVCIVGAICGILTSWNGFLYGSARCLYSLANAKMMPAFLGKIHPKYKTPSNAVLFVGFISTFACLLGSGALTWLVNAAAFGTVLTYFMVVLSFVFLRKNMPNLERPYRVPAAKFIGTLAVLISIFFICLY
;
A
#
# COMPACT_ATOMS: atom_id res chain seq x y z
N CYS A 1 0.36 9.02 -10.14
CA CYS A 1 -0.50 9.95 -10.87
C CYS A 1 -0.90 11.20 -10.07
N SER A 2 -1.97 11.22 -9.25
CA SER A 2 -2.34 12.43 -8.50
C SER A 2 -1.36 12.75 -7.35
N SER A 3 -0.82 11.76 -6.68
CA SER A 3 0.20 11.89 -5.65
C SER A 3 1.51 12.49 -6.19
N ASP A 4 1.93 12.10 -7.38
CA ASP A 4 3.16 12.60 -8.00
C ASP A 4 3.04 14.07 -8.39
N LEU A 5 1.85 14.48 -8.89
CA LEU A 5 1.54 15.87 -9.14
C LEU A 5 1.50 16.71 -7.87
N MET A 6 0.97 16.16 -6.76
CA MET A 6 1.01 16.82 -5.46
C MET A 6 2.44 16.99 -4.94
N ILE A 7 3.27 15.98 -5.04
CA ILE A 7 4.70 16.05 -4.66
C ILE A 7 5.41 17.09 -5.51
N LEU A 8 5.20 17.07 -6.84
CA LEU A 8 5.79 18.05 -7.74
C LEU A 8 5.32 19.48 -7.42
N ALA A 9 4.03 19.67 -7.19
CA ALA A 9 3.46 20.97 -6.83
C ALA A 9 4.04 21.50 -5.49
N THR A 10 4.19 20.64 -4.48
CA THR A 10 4.82 21.01 -3.21
C THR A 10 6.30 21.32 -3.37
N CYS A 11 7.00 20.59 -4.25
CA CYS A 11 8.40 20.87 -4.54
C CYS A 11 8.63 22.21 -5.25
N LEU A 12 7.67 22.63 -6.09
CA LEU A 12 7.76 23.89 -6.84
C LEU A 12 7.25 25.10 -6.06
N SER A 13 6.32 24.92 -5.12
CA SER A 13 5.62 26.02 -4.45
C SER A 13 6.23 26.46 -3.12
N ALA A 14 7.15 25.69 -2.54
CA ALA A 14 7.74 26.02 -1.23
C ALA A 14 9.26 25.90 -1.23
N PRO A 15 10.00 26.86 -0.60
CA PRO A 15 11.43 26.76 -0.37
C PRO A 15 11.82 25.49 0.39
N SER A 16 13.00 24.95 0.10
CA SER A 16 13.49 23.69 0.68
C SER A 16 13.55 23.71 2.22
N GLU A 17 13.86 24.86 2.81
CA GLU A 17 13.95 25.04 4.27
C GLU A 17 12.61 24.94 4.96
N LEU A 18 11.56 25.55 4.41
CA LEU A 18 10.19 25.46 4.93
C LEU A 18 9.62 24.03 4.85
N ARG A 19 10.07 23.23 3.91
CA ARG A 19 9.62 21.84 3.75
C ARG A 19 10.23 20.89 4.78
N ALA A 20 11.47 21.17 5.20
CA ALA A 20 12.19 20.33 6.15
C ALA A 20 11.64 20.45 7.59
N GLU A 21 11.12 21.62 7.95
CA GLU A 21 10.59 21.90 9.29
C GLU A 21 9.06 21.72 9.42
N ALA A 22 8.36 21.65 8.30
CA ALA A 22 6.90 21.55 8.30
C ALA A 22 6.42 20.15 8.70
N ALA A 23 5.55 20.09 9.71
CA ALA A 23 4.89 18.85 10.11
C ALA A 23 3.98 18.25 9.01
N ILE A 24 3.38 19.12 8.18
CA ILE A 24 2.52 18.73 7.06
C ILE A 24 2.88 19.58 5.81
N PRO A 25 3.96 19.22 5.10
CA PRO A 25 4.51 20.05 4.02
C PRO A 25 3.53 20.39 2.89
N VAL A 26 2.59 19.49 2.59
CA VAL A 26 1.59 19.68 1.51
C VAL A 26 0.56 20.76 1.88
N ALA A 27 0.11 20.78 3.14
CA ALA A 27 -0.86 21.76 3.61
C ALA A 27 -0.26 23.16 3.68
N ASP A 28 0.99 23.26 4.13
CA ASP A 28 1.71 24.54 4.22
C ASP A 28 2.03 25.09 2.83
N ALA A 29 2.41 24.22 1.88
CA ALA A 29 2.62 24.61 0.49
C ALA A 29 1.33 25.14 -0.16
N MET A 30 0.19 24.50 0.11
CA MET A 30 -1.12 24.99 -0.37
C MET A 30 -1.50 26.33 0.25
N ALA A 31 -1.30 26.51 1.55
CA ALA A 31 -1.56 27.78 2.24
C ALA A 31 -0.71 28.91 1.64
N ASN A 32 0.54 28.65 1.37
CA ASN A 32 1.48 29.63 0.78
C ASN A 32 1.14 29.94 -0.68
N ALA A 33 0.81 28.93 -1.49
CA ALA A 33 0.47 29.11 -2.90
C ALA A 33 -0.78 29.97 -3.11
N PHE A 34 -1.79 29.82 -2.24
CA PHE A 34 -3.05 30.57 -2.34
C PHE A 34 -3.11 31.79 -1.39
N GLY A 35 -2.04 32.05 -0.62
CA GLY A 35 -1.97 33.21 0.29
C GLY A 35 -3.00 33.19 1.42
N SER A 36 -3.60 32.05 1.74
CA SER A 36 -4.62 31.94 2.78
C SER A 36 -4.53 30.61 3.54
N PRO A 37 -4.53 30.63 4.88
CA PRO A 37 -4.46 29.44 5.73
C PRO A 37 -5.69 28.51 5.60
N VAL A 38 -6.78 29.02 5.04
CA VAL A 38 -8.02 28.24 4.82
C VAL A 38 -7.77 27.07 3.86
N TRP A 39 -7.00 27.29 2.80
CA TRP A 39 -6.67 26.26 1.82
C TRP A 39 -5.81 25.12 2.41
N GLY A 40 -4.92 25.43 3.32
CA GLY A 40 -4.20 24.42 4.10
C GLY A 40 -5.14 23.52 4.90
N LYS A 41 -6.15 24.09 5.57
CA LYS A 41 -7.16 23.33 6.33
C LYS A 41 -8.02 22.44 5.41
N VAL A 42 -8.44 22.93 4.26
CA VAL A 42 -9.19 22.13 3.24
C VAL A 42 -8.35 20.95 2.78
N CYS A 43 -7.05 21.17 2.53
CA CYS A 43 -6.12 20.12 2.14
C CYS A 43 -5.99 19.03 3.23
N ILE A 44 -5.91 19.42 4.50
CA ILE A 44 -5.86 18.48 5.64
C ILE A 44 -7.12 17.62 5.70
N VAL A 45 -8.30 18.22 5.56
CA VAL A 45 -9.58 17.48 5.56
C VAL A 45 -9.61 16.47 4.40
N GLY A 46 -9.21 16.88 3.20
CA GLY A 46 -9.10 15.99 2.06
C GLY A 46 -8.11 14.83 2.29
N ALA A 47 -6.97 15.12 2.90
CA ALA A 47 -5.97 14.10 3.26
C ALA A 47 -6.52 13.09 4.27
N ILE A 48 -7.23 13.54 5.31
CA ILE A 48 -7.87 12.67 6.30
C ILE A 48 -8.89 11.74 5.63
N CYS A 49 -9.75 12.26 4.77
CA CYS A 49 -10.71 11.45 4.01
C CYS A 49 -10.01 10.40 3.12
N GLY A 50 -8.91 10.78 2.48
CA GLY A 50 -8.10 9.88 1.66
C GLY A 50 -7.45 8.76 2.48
N ILE A 51 -6.90 9.10 3.65
CA ILE A 51 -6.30 8.12 4.58
C ILE A 51 -7.36 7.14 5.09
N LEU A 52 -8.53 7.61 5.50
CA LEU A 52 -9.62 6.75 5.97
C LEU A 52 -10.09 5.76 4.89
N THR A 53 -10.21 6.23 3.65
CA THR A 53 -10.57 5.37 2.52
C THR A 53 -9.51 4.30 2.25
N SER A 54 -8.25 4.70 2.22
CA SER A 54 -7.12 3.79 2.00
C SER A 54 -7.00 2.76 3.13
N TRP A 55 -7.15 3.20 4.38
CA TRP A 55 -7.10 2.32 5.54
C TRP A 55 -8.18 1.24 5.47
N ASN A 56 -9.39 1.61 5.10
CA ASN A 56 -10.49 0.66 4.91
C ASN A 56 -10.12 -0.41 3.86
N GLY A 57 -9.53 -0.01 2.73
CA GLY A 57 -9.04 -0.92 1.70
C GLY A 57 -7.96 -1.89 2.21
N PHE A 58 -6.98 -1.40 2.94
CA PHE A 58 -5.93 -2.24 3.54
C PHE A 58 -6.47 -3.20 4.60
N LEU A 59 -7.42 -2.77 5.41
CA LEU A 59 -8.06 -3.61 6.44
C LEU A 59 -8.81 -4.78 5.81
N TYR A 60 -9.56 -4.53 4.74
CA TYR A 60 -10.23 -5.59 3.98
C TYR A 60 -9.25 -6.52 3.26
N GLY A 61 -8.23 -5.97 2.63
CA GLY A 61 -7.21 -6.75 1.92
C GLY A 61 -6.45 -7.70 2.85
N SER A 62 -5.99 -7.20 3.98
CA SER A 62 -5.27 -7.99 4.99
C SER A 62 -6.14 -9.06 5.64
N ALA A 63 -7.42 -8.74 5.96
CA ALA A 63 -8.35 -9.70 6.51
C ALA A 63 -8.64 -10.88 5.55
N ARG A 64 -8.76 -10.60 4.25
CA ARG A 64 -8.92 -11.65 3.22
C ARG A 64 -7.67 -12.50 3.04
N CYS A 65 -6.50 -11.88 3.12
CA CYS A 65 -5.23 -12.61 3.07
C CYS A 65 -5.11 -13.57 4.26
N LEU A 66 -5.38 -13.10 5.48
CA LEU A 66 -5.40 -13.95 6.69
C LEU A 66 -6.43 -15.07 6.60
N TYR A 67 -7.61 -14.79 6.08
CA TYR A 67 -8.64 -15.80 5.83
C TYR A 67 -8.15 -16.89 4.87
N SER A 68 -7.52 -16.52 3.76
CA SER A 68 -6.96 -17.48 2.80
C SER A 68 -5.85 -18.33 3.40
N LEU A 69 -4.96 -17.74 4.20
CA LEU A 69 -3.90 -18.45 4.91
C LEU A 69 -4.46 -19.40 5.98
N ALA A 70 -5.52 -19.02 6.68
CA ALA A 70 -6.18 -19.87 7.66
C ALA A 70 -6.85 -21.08 7.00
N ASN A 71 -7.49 -20.90 5.83
CA ASN A 71 -8.04 -22.00 5.04
C ASN A 71 -6.97 -22.94 4.47
N ALA A 72 -5.80 -22.41 4.14
CA ALA A 72 -4.64 -23.20 3.73
C ALA A 72 -3.95 -23.91 4.91
N LYS A 73 -4.50 -23.84 6.13
CA LYS A 73 -3.93 -24.40 7.38
C LYS A 73 -2.55 -23.86 7.77
N MET A 74 -2.17 -22.70 7.23
CA MET A 74 -0.92 -22.00 7.56
C MET A 74 -1.08 -21.06 8.76
N MET A 75 -2.32 -20.76 9.16
CA MET A 75 -2.68 -19.90 10.28
C MET A 75 -3.74 -20.57 11.16
N PRO A 76 -3.90 -20.14 12.43
CA PRO A 76 -4.90 -20.69 13.32
C PRO A 76 -6.32 -20.64 12.74
N ALA A 77 -7.07 -21.72 12.86
CA ALA A 77 -8.39 -21.90 12.24
C ALA A 77 -9.45 -20.88 12.69
N PHE A 78 -9.26 -20.20 13.83
CA PHE A 78 -10.20 -19.17 14.30
C PHE A 78 -10.25 -17.94 13.37
N LEU A 79 -9.15 -17.64 12.65
CA LEU A 79 -9.08 -16.54 11.68
C LEU A 79 -9.83 -16.86 10.37
N GLY A 80 -10.03 -18.16 10.09
CA GLY A 80 -10.78 -18.65 8.93
C GLY A 80 -12.30 -18.72 9.14
N LYS A 81 -12.83 -18.33 10.30
CA LYS A 81 -14.28 -18.37 10.56
C LYS A 81 -14.98 -17.17 9.92
N ILE A 82 -16.01 -17.46 9.11
CA ILE A 82 -16.87 -16.45 8.51
C ILE A 82 -18.06 -16.20 9.43
N HIS A 83 -18.39 -14.93 9.63
CA HIS A 83 -19.56 -14.55 10.42
C HIS A 83 -20.85 -14.93 9.67
N PRO A 84 -21.78 -15.67 10.29
CA PRO A 84 -22.97 -16.22 9.60
C PRO A 84 -23.89 -15.14 9.01
N LYS A 85 -24.03 -14.00 9.67
CA LYS A 85 -24.89 -12.89 9.24
C LYS A 85 -24.23 -11.99 8.20
N TYR A 86 -22.97 -11.59 8.40
CA TYR A 86 -22.28 -10.61 7.56
C TYR A 86 -21.43 -11.23 6.44
N LYS A 87 -21.26 -12.53 6.43
CA LYS A 87 -20.45 -13.30 5.47
C LYS A 87 -19.02 -12.75 5.29
N THR A 88 -18.49 -12.12 6.33
CA THR A 88 -17.14 -11.55 6.38
C THR A 88 -16.27 -12.29 7.39
N PRO A 89 -14.95 -12.35 7.23
CA PRO A 89 -14.03 -12.95 8.20
C PRO A 89 -13.83 -12.00 9.40
N SER A 90 -14.86 -11.85 10.24
CA SER A 90 -14.90 -10.88 11.35
C SER A 90 -13.72 -11.03 12.31
N ASN A 91 -13.31 -12.27 12.60
CA ASN A 91 -12.19 -12.53 13.50
C ASN A 91 -10.86 -12.03 12.92
N ALA A 92 -10.66 -12.17 11.60
CA ALA A 92 -9.47 -11.65 10.93
C ALA A 92 -9.47 -10.10 10.92
N VAL A 93 -10.63 -9.48 10.67
CA VAL A 93 -10.78 -8.01 10.73
C VAL A 93 -10.47 -7.48 12.12
N LEU A 94 -11.05 -8.08 13.17
CA LEU A 94 -10.80 -7.69 14.56
C LEU A 94 -9.33 -7.87 14.95
N PHE A 95 -8.71 -8.96 14.52
CA PHE A 95 -7.30 -9.23 14.78
C PHE A 95 -6.39 -8.17 14.16
N VAL A 96 -6.61 -7.84 12.88
CA VAL A 96 -5.85 -6.78 12.19
C VAL A 96 -6.10 -5.42 12.85
N GLY A 97 -7.36 -5.09 13.15
CA GLY A 97 -7.72 -3.83 13.82
C GLY A 97 -7.06 -3.68 15.18
N PHE A 98 -7.03 -4.75 15.97
CA PHE A 98 -6.37 -4.77 17.27
C PHE A 98 -4.87 -4.51 17.15
N ILE A 99 -4.17 -5.24 16.27
CA ILE A 99 -2.74 -5.03 16.03
C ILE A 99 -2.46 -3.60 15.54
N SER A 100 -3.29 -3.08 14.63
CA SER A 100 -3.14 -1.71 14.11
C SER A 100 -3.31 -0.66 15.20
N THR A 101 -4.23 -0.86 16.14
CA THR A 101 -4.42 0.03 17.28
C THR A 101 -3.21 0.02 18.22
N PHE A 102 -2.67 -1.17 18.50
CA PHE A 102 -1.44 -1.28 19.29
C PHE A 102 -0.23 -0.63 18.62
N ALA A 103 -0.13 -0.73 17.31
CA ALA A 103 0.95 -0.10 16.55
C ALA A 103 0.97 1.43 16.73
N CYS A 104 -0.20 2.06 16.88
CA CYS A 104 -0.30 3.50 17.14
C CYS A 104 0.26 3.91 18.51
N LEU A 105 0.23 3.00 19.49
CA LEU A 105 0.73 3.27 20.85
C LEU A 105 2.27 3.23 20.94
N LEU A 106 2.93 2.66 19.94
CA LEU A 106 4.40 2.52 19.95
C LEU A 106 5.16 3.81 19.59
N GLY A 107 4.45 4.86 19.18
CA GLY A 107 5.05 6.16 18.88
C GLY A 107 5.61 6.29 17.45
N SER A 108 6.11 7.50 17.13
CA SER A 108 6.55 7.85 15.78
C SER A 108 7.76 7.04 15.26
N GLY A 109 8.67 6.66 16.14
CA GLY A 109 9.83 5.84 15.77
C GLY A 109 9.43 4.44 15.27
N ALA A 110 8.50 3.78 15.96
CA ALA A 110 7.99 2.49 15.56
C ALA A 110 7.17 2.56 14.26
N LEU A 111 6.45 3.64 14.01
CA LEU A 111 5.74 3.86 12.76
C LEU A 111 6.68 3.86 11.56
N THR A 112 7.82 4.53 11.67
CA THR A 112 8.83 4.56 10.58
C THR A 112 9.34 3.15 10.27
N TRP A 113 9.63 2.35 11.29
CA TRP A 113 10.04 0.96 11.13
C TRP A 113 8.97 0.11 10.47
N LEU A 114 7.71 0.26 10.89
CA LEU A 114 6.57 -0.47 10.32
C LEU A 114 6.32 -0.09 8.84
N VAL A 115 6.42 1.19 8.51
CA VAL A 115 6.28 1.68 7.12
C VAL A 115 7.38 1.09 6.24
N ASN A 116 8.64 1.11 6.70
CA ASN A 116 9.75 0.54 5.96
C ASN A 116 9.57 -0.97 5.77
N ALA A 117 9.21 -1.71 6.82
CA ALA A 117 8.94 -3.14 6.72
C ALA A 117 7.80 -3.46 5.74
N ALA A 118 6.72 -2.65 5.75
CA ALA A 118 5.60 -2.79 4.83
C ALA A 118 6.02 -2.51 3.37
N ALA A 119 6.83 -1.48 3.15
CA ALA A 119 7.35 -1.13 1.83
C ALA A 119 8.23 -2.26 1.27
N PHE A 120 9.15 -2.80 2.07
CA PHE A 120 9.95 -3.97 1.68
C PHE A 120 9.09 -5.19 1.34
N GLY A 121 8.10 -5.50 2.20
CA GLY A 121 7.15 -6.60 1.95
C GLY A 121 6.36 -6.42 0.66
N THR A 122 6.00 -5.19 0.31
CA THR A 122 5.30 -4.87 -0.94
C THR A 122 6.18 -5.11 -2.16
N VAL A 123 7.44 -4.68 -2.12
CA VAL A 123 8.41 -4.92 -3.20
C VAL A 123 8.64 -6.42 -3.40
N LEU A 124 8.79 -7.17 -2.31
CA LEU A 124 8.94 -8.63 -2.35
C LEU A 124 7.71 -9.31 -2.96
N THR A 125 6.52 -8.85 -2.60
CA THR A 125 5.26 -9.37 -3.15
C THR A 125 5.18 -9.13 -4.66
N TYR A 126 5.51 -7.94 -5.13
CA TYR A 126 5.56 -7.66 -6.57
C TYR A 126 6.56 -8.53 -7.30
N PHE A 127 7.74 -8.73 -6.74
CA PHE A 127 8.73 -9.65 -7.30
C PHE A 127 8.17 -11.07 -7.45
N MET A 128 7.54 -11.61 -6.40
CA MET A 128 6.94 -12.94 -6.44
C MET A 128 5.81 -13.07 -7.47
N VAL A 129 4.96 -12.03 -7.60
CA VAL A 129 3.89 -12.00 -8.61
C VAL A 129 4.45 -12.01 -10.03
N VAL A 130 5.48 -11.20 -10.28
CA VAL A 130 6.13 -11.15 -11.60
C VAL A 130 6.82 -12.47 -11.93
N LEU A 131 7.49 -13.06 -10.95
CA LEU A 131 8.14 -14.36 -11.07
C LEU A 131 7.10 -15.45 -11.41
N SER A 132 5.98 -15.47 -10.71
CA SER A 132 4.86 -16.37 -10.96
C SER A 132 4.30 -16.19 -12.37
N PHE A 133 4.18 -14.96 -12.85
CA PHE A 133 3.75 -14.65 -14.21
C PHE A 133 4.69 -15.28 -15.26
N VAL A 134 6.00 -15.14 -15.08
CA VAL A 134 7.01 -15.71 -16.01
C VAL A 134 6.98 -17.24 -15.97
N PHE A 135 6.96 -17.84 -14.78
CA PHE A 135 6.89 -19.30 -14.62
C PHE A 135 5.61 -19.90 -15.19
N LEU A 136 4.47 -19.28 -14.95
CA LEU A 136 3.18 -19.75 -15.44
C LEU A 136 3.12 -19.75 -16.98
N ARG A 137 3.76 -18.77 -17.61
CA ARG A 137 3.86 -18.73 -19.08
C ARG A 137 4.79 -19.77 -19.67
N LYS A 138 5.84 -20.12 -18.93
CA LYS A 138 6.79 -21.14 -19.35
C LYS A 138 6.22 -22.55 -19.21
N ASN A 139 5.57 -22.84 -18.08
CA ASN A 139 5.14 -24.19 -17.73
C ASN A 139 3.73 -24.54 -18.24
N MET A 140 2.87 -23.54 -18.48
CA MET A 140 1.49 -23.74 -18.93
C MET A 140 1.17 -22.85 -20.16
N PRO A 141 1.74 -23.12 -21.33
CA PRO A 141 1.53 -22.29 -22.53
C PRO A 141 0.09 -22.38 -23.07
N ASN A 142 -0.60 -23.51 -22.84
CA ASN A 142 -1.93 -23.82 -23.40
C ASN A 142 -3.10 -23.39 -22.48
N LEU A 143 -2.82 -22.69 -21.39
CA LEU A 143 -3.89 -22.20 -20.51
C LEU A 143 -4.75 -21.17 -21.24
N GLU A 144 -6.07 -21.34 -21.23
CA GLU A 144 -7.00 -20.36 -21.78
C GLU A 144 -6.89 -19.04 -21.01
N ARG A 145 -6.54 -17.98 -21.72
CA ARG A 145 -6.34 -16.64 -21.13
C ARG A 145 -7.25 -15.65 -21.84
N PRO A 146 -8.18 -15.00 -21.10
CA PRO A 146 -9.09 -13.99 -21.66
C PRO A 146 -8.32 -12.82 -22.30
N TYR A 147 -7.15 -12.49 -21.72
CA TYR A 147 -6.29 -11.42 -22.22
C TYR A 147 -4.85 -11.91 -22.42
N ARG A 148 -4.30 -11.63 -23.59
CA ARG A 148 -2.90 -11.94 -23.92
C ARG A 148 -2.10 -10.65 -23.98
N VAL A 149 -1.22 -10.45 -23.01
CA VAL A 149 -0.30 -9.30 -22.98
C VAL A 149 0.61 -9.34 -24.22
N PRO A 150 0.64 -8.28 -25.06
CA PRO A 150 1.60 -8.19 -26.17
C PRO A 150 3.03 -8.12 -25.62
N ALA A 151 4.00 -8.70 -26.31
CA ALA A 151 5.41 -8.74 -25.92
C ALA A 151 5.66 -9.24 -24.48
N ALA A 152 4.91 -10.21 -24.02
CA ALA A 152 4.91 -10.67 -22.63
C ALA A 152 6.28 -11.15 -22.11
N LYS A 153 7.15 -11.66 -22.97
CA LYS A 153 8.51 -12.03 -22.60
C LYS A 153 9.34 -10.79 -22.23
N PHE A 154 9.24 -9.74 -23.05
CA PHE A 154 9.96 -8.50 -22.82
C PHE A 154 9.46 -7.78 -21.55
N ILE A 155 8.14 -7.63 -21.42
CA ILE A 155 7.50 -7.00 -20.26
C ILE A 155 7.80 -7.78 -18.97
N GLY A 156 7.72 -9.11 -19.01
CA GLY A 156 8.04 -9.96 -17.88
C GLY A 156 9.51 -9.84 -17.44
N THR A 157 10.44 -9.87 -18.38
CA THR A 157 11.88 -9.71 -18.07
C THR A 157 12.18 -8.32 -17.52
N LEU A 158 11.61 -7.27 -18.12
CA LEU A 158 11.78 -5.90 -17.65
C LEU A 158 11.23 -5.72 -16.22
N ALA A 159 10.05 -6.27 -15.95
CA ALA A 159 9.44 -6.21 -14.62
C ALA A 159 10.25 -6.97 -13.56
N VAL A 160 10.87 -8.12 -13.90
CA VAL A 160 11.79 -8.83 -13.00
C VAL A 160 13.02 -7.98 -12.71
N LEU A 161 13.64 -7.38 -13.72
CA LEU A 161 14.83 -6.54 -13.54
C LEU A 161 14.53 -5.32 -12.66
N ILE A 162 13.41 -4.64 -12.89
CA ILE A 162 12.97 -3.51 -12.07
C ILE A 162 12.72 -3.96 -10.62
N SER A 163 12.06 -5.09 -10.42
CA SER A 163 11.80 -5.59 -9.06
C SER A 163 13.08 -5.95 -8.32
N ILE A 164 14.05 -6.58 -8.98
CA ILE A 164 15.38 -6.87 -8.40
C ILE A 164 16.11 -5.56 -8.06
N PHE A 165 16.07 -4.59 -8.96
CA PHE A 165 16.67 -3.28 -8.72
C PHE A 165 16.11 -2.60 -7.47
N PHE A 166 14.78 -2.61 -7.29
CA PHE A 166 14.15 -2.08 -6.08
C PHE A 166 14.52 -2.86 -4.81
N ILE A 167 14.66 -4.20 -4.89
CA ILE A 167 15.12 -5.00 -3.76
C ILE A 167 16.56 -4.65 -3.36
N CYS A 168 17.43 -4.40 -4.34
CA CYS A 168 18.83 -4.04 -4.07
C CYS A 168 18.99 -2.61 -3.53
N LEU A 169 18.05 -1.70 -3.82
CA LEU A 169 18.07 -0.34 -3.33
C LEU A 169 17.56 -0.20 -1.89
N TYR A 170 16.86 -1.21 -1.37
CA TYR A 170 16.22 -1.18 -0.07
C TYR A 170 17.10 -1.80 1.01
#